data_e6c2e544bc13ec4424c6b04721ebb208
#
_entry.id   e6c2e544bc13ec4424c6b04721ebb208
#
_cell.length_a   1.000
_cell.length_b   1.000
_cell.length_c   1.000
_cell.angle_alpha   90.00
_cell.angle_beta   90.00
_cell.angle_gamma   90.00
#
_symmetry.space_group_name_H-M   'P 1'
#
loop_
_entity.id
_entity.type
_entity.pdbx_description
1 polymer ?
#
loop_
_entity_poly.entity_id
_entity_poly.type
_entity_poly.pdbx_seq_one_letter_code
_entity_poly.pdbx_strand_id
1 'polypeptide(L)'
;SEASPEVNQYTSKFDAYLAGQATLTPEEEDGLEVFRGKGLCAACHVLDPQENGEPALFTDYTFDNLGVPKNPENPVYDIDPGFVDLGLGGFLATRPDEYGQFVAENIGKQKVPTLRNVDLRPGNGFTKAYMHNGYFKTLEGVVNFYNTRDVKPACPDPLTTEADALAQGCWPAPEVAQNVNTDGLRNLCLTPMEEAALVAFMKTLSDGYFEP
;
A
#
# COMPACT_ATOMS: atom_id res chain seq x y z
N SER A 1 15.27 7.82 6.76
CA SER A 1 14.38 8.08 5.60
C SER A 1 14.18 6.79 4.81
N GLU A 2 13.19 6.74 3.92
CA GLU A 2 12.93 5.58 3.06
C GLU A 2 14.13 5.23 2.15
N ALA A 3 15.00 6.17 1.86
CA ALA A 3 16.24 5.98 1.10
C ALA A 3 17.48 5.68 1.99
N SER A 4 17.29 5.48 3.29
CA SER A 4 18.42 5.21 4.18
C SER A 4 18.95 3.78 3.96
N PRO A 5 20.30 3.57 3.90
CA PRO A 5 20.89 2.22 3.81
C PRO A 5 20.53 1.30 4.99
N GLU A 6 20.10 1.87 6.12
CA GLU A 6 19.62 1.12 7.28
C GLU A 6 18.25 0.49 7.03
N VAL A 7 17.46 1.07 6.11
CA VAL A 7 16.10 0.62 5.75
C VAL A 7 16.10 -0.16 4.44
N ASN A 8 16.91 0.27 3.46
CA ASN A 8 17.01 -0.34 2.14
C ASN A 8 18.49 -0.67 1.84
N GLN A 9 18.79 -1.95 1.77
CA GLN A 9 20.14 -2.44 1.42
C GLN A 9 20.30 -2.63 -0.09
N TYR A 10 19.18 -2.55 -0.84
CA TYR A 10 19.12 -2.81 -2.28
C TYR A 10 19.64 -4.21 -2.68
N THR A 11 19.33 -5.19 -1.84
CA THR A 11 19.74 -6.58 -1.99
C THR A 11 18.58 -7.51 -2.29
N SER A 12 17.49 -6.97 -2.84
CA SER A 12 16.31 -7.73 -3.17
C SER A 12 16.52 -8.60 -4.44
N LYS A 13 15.67 -9.61 -4.62
CA LYS A 13 15.67 -10.41 -5.85
C LYS A 13 15.44 -9.55 -7.08
N PHE A 14 14.59 -8.52 -6.97
CA PHE A 14 14.32 -7.61 -8.08
C PHE A 14 15.53 -6.75 -8.42
N ASP A 15 16.33 -6.30 -7.43
CA ASP A 15 17.60 -5.60 -7.69
C ASP A 15 18.58 -6.51 -8.44
N ALA A 16 18.72 -7.77 -8.03
CA ALA A 16 19.56 -8.76 -8.71
C ALA A 16 19.05 -9.04 -10.15
N TYR A 17 17.74 -9.08 -10.36
CA TYR A 17 17.14 -9.20 -11.70
C TYR A 17 17.49 -8.01 -12.59
N LEU A 18 17.34 -6.78 -12.10
CA LEU A 18 17.71 -5.58 -12.85
C LEU A 18 19.20 -5.52 -13.19
N ALA A 19 20.06 -6.06 -12.31
CA ALA A 19 21.50 -6.19 -12.54
C ALA A 19 21.87 -7.37 -13.46
N GLY A 20 20.91 -8.17 -13.93
CA GLY A 20 21.17 -9.36 -14.75
C GLY A 20 21.77 -10.53 -13.99
N GLN A 21 21.69 -10.53 -12.66
CA GLN A 21 22.28 -11.54 -11.76
C GLN A 21 21.26 -12.59 -11.28
N ALA A 22 19.97 -12.35 -11.51
CA ALA A 22 18.89 -13.28 -11.20
C ALA A 22 17.82 -13.29 -12.29
N THR A 23 16.97 -14.31 -12.29
CA THR A 23 15.77 -14.40 -13.12
C THR A 23 14.53 -14.39 -12.25
N LEU A 24 13.48 -13.74 -12.71
CA LEU A 24 12.15 -13.90 -12.12
C LEU A 24 11.56 -15.25 -12.56
N THR A 25 10.69 -15.81 -11.75
CA THR A 25 9.85 -16.91 -12.17
C THR A 25 8.77 -16.41 -13.13
N PRO A 26 8.11 -17.27 -13.93
CA PRO A 26 7.01 -16.82 -14.79
C PRO A 26 5.90 -16.09 -14.03
N GLU A 27 5.56 -16.55 -12.82
CA GLU A 27 4.57 -15.88 -11.98
C GLU A 27 5.01 -14.49 -11.52
N GLU A 28 6.28 -14.31 -11.15
CA GLU A 28 6.84 -13.01 -10.78
C GLU A 28 6.94 -12.05 -11.99
N GLU A 29 7.23 -12.58 -13.19
CA GLU A 29 7.22 -11.79 -14.43
C GLU A 29 5.79 -11.33 -14.78
N ASP A 30 4.81 -12.23 -14.73
CA ASP A 30 3.39 -11.89 -14.89
C ASP A 30 2.96 -10.82 -13.88
N GLY A 31 3.41 -10.95 -12.63
CA GLY A 31 3.15 -9.97 -11.58
C GLY A 31 3.75 -8.59 -11.86
N LEU A 32 4.97 -8.54 -12.40
CA LEU A 32 5.61 -7.30 -12.84
C LEU A 32 4.85 -6.64 -13.99
N GLU A 33 4.34 -7.43 -14.94
CA GLU A 33 3.51 -6.92 -16.04
C GLU A 33 2.17 -6.37 -15.52
N VAL A 34 1.53 -7.06 -14.58
CA VAL A 34 0.31 -6.56 -13.91
C VAL A 34 0.61 -5.27 -13.15
N PHE A 35 1.72 -5.21 -12.42
CA PHE A 35 2.14 -4.02 -11.66
C PHE A 35 2.33 -2.79 -12.55
N ARG A 36 2.98 -2.96 -13.72
CA ARG A 36 3.23 -1.89 -14.69
C ARG A 36 1.99 -1.47 -15.48
N GLY A 37 1.10 -2.41 -15.73
CA GLY A 37 -0.04 -2.25 -16.63
C GLY A 37 -1.38 -2.23 -15.92
N LYS A 38 -2.09 -3.34 -16.01
CA LYS A 38 -3.49 -3.49 -15.59
C LYS A 38 -3.74 -3.16 -14.11
N GLY A 39 -2.76 -3.43 -13.25
CA GLY A 39 -2.84 -3.15 -11.80
C GLY A 39 -2.68 -1.69 -11.43
N LEU A 40 -2.20 -0.83 -12.36
CA LEU A 40 -1.96 0.60 -12.18
C LEU A 40 -1.00 0.96 -11.02
N CYS A 41 -0.29 -0.02 -10.45
CA CYS A 41 0.56 0.19 -9.27
C CYS A 41 1.72 1.15 -9.57
N ALA A 42 2.32 1.03 -10.76
CA ALA A 42 3.44 1.86 -11.20
C ALA A 42 3.09 3.34 -11.40
N ALA A 43 1.80 3.71 -11.37
CA ALA A 43 1.38 5.11 -11.47
C ALA A 43 1.84 5.94 -10.26
N CYS A 44 1.91 5.31 -9.07
CA CYS A 44 2.36 5.94 -7.83
C CYS A 44 3.63 5.25 -7.28
N HIS A 45 3.76 3.93 -7.48
CA HIS A 45 4.92 3.15 -7.06
C HIS A 45 5.91 3.00 -8.22
N VAL A 46 6.57 4.10 -8.57
CA VAL A 46 7.43 4.22 -9.74
C VAL A 46 8.60 3.23 -9.71
N LEU A 47 8.91 2.65 -10.87
CA LEU A 47 9.97 1.65 -11.07
C LEU A 47 11.27 2.27 -11.55
N ASP A 48 11.28 3.55 -11.87
CA ASP A 48 12.46 4.24 -12.38
C ASP A 48 13.50 4.40 -11.26
N PRO A 49 14.79 4.26 -11.57
CA PRO A 49 15.87 4.60 -10.67
C PRO A 49 15.75 6.03 -10.15
N GLN A 50 16.29 6.29 -8.97
CA GLN A 50 16.38 7.62 -8.41
C GLN A 50 17.27 8.53 -9.28
N GLU A 51 17.12 9.86 -9.15
CA GLU A 51 17.91 10.84 -9.91
C GLU A 51 19.43 10.70 -9.70
N ASN A 52 19.84 10.20 -8.54
CA ASN A 52 21.24 9.93 -8.20
C ASN A 52 21.78 8.59 -8.76
N GLY A 53 20.93 7.84 -9.49
CA GLY A 53 21.27 6.53 -10.07
C GLY A 53 21.08 5.34 -9.14
N GLU A 54 20.64 5.55 -7.90
CA GLU A 54 20.27 4.45 -6.99
C GLU A 54 18.99 3.75 -7.45
N PRO A 55 18.77 2.48 -7.04
CA PRO A 55 17.57 1.75 -7.40
C PRO A 55 16.27 2.45 -7.00
N ALA A 56 15.17 2.11 -7.69
CA ALA A 56 13.85 2.65 -7.41
C ALA A 56 13.41 2.46 -5.95
N LEU A 57 12.71 3.45 -5.40
CA LEU A 57 12.09 3.36 -4.08
C LEU A 57 10.62 2.91 -4.13
N PHE A 58 10.06 2.75 -5.32
CA PHE A 58 8.64 2.39 -5.51
C PHE A 58 7.71 3.33 -4.77
N THR A 59 7.95 4.62 -4.89
CA THR A 59 7.11 5.72 -4.42
C THR A 59 7.38 6.96 -5.25
N ASP A 60 6.35 7.75 -5.49
CA ASP A 60 6.43 9.10 -6.10
C ASP A 60 6.35 10.21 -5.05
N TYR A 61 6.30 9.84 -3.76
CA TYR A 61 6.17 10.73 -2.60
C TYR A 61 4.87 11.56 -2.57
N THR A 62 3.94 11.32 -3.46
CA THR A 62 2.63 11.98 -3.44
C THR A 62 1.74 11.49 -2.29
N PHE A 63 0.57 12.08 -2.16
CA PHE A 63 -0.40 11.74 -1.12
C PHE A 63 -1.74 11.42 -1.75
N ASP A 64 -2.36 10.33 -1.32
CA ASP A 64 -3.65 9.91 -1.83
C ASP A 64 -4.54 9.33 -0.72
N ASN A 65 -5.86 9.41 -0.89
CA ASN A 65 -6.82 8.73 -0.04
C ASN A 65 -7.39 7.53 -0.77
N LEU A 66 -6.94 6.35 -0.39
CA LEU A 66 -7.36 5.09 -0.98
C LEU A 66 -8.69 4.56 -0.43
N GLY A 67 -9.33 5.29 0.48
CA GLY A 67 -10.58 4.85 1.09
C GLY A 67 -10.41 3.64 2.03
N VAL A 68 -9.27 3.54 2.71
CA VAL A 68 -8.99 2.45 3.66
C VAL A 68 -10.02 2.47 4.80
N PRO A 69 -10.63 1.32 5.14
CA PRO A 69 -11.57 1.23 6.25
C PRO A 69 -10.92 1.53 7.61
N LYS A 70 -11.73 1.94 8.57
CA LYS A 70 -11.31 2.06 9.97
C LYS A 70 -10.85 0.69 10.49
N ASN A 71 -9.67 0.62 11.10
CA ASN A 71 -9.17 -0.61 11.70
C ASN A 71 -9.70 -0.75 13.13
N PRO A 72 -10.68 -1.64 13.41
CA PRO A 72 -11.25 -1.78 14.75
C PRO A 72 -10.24 -2.32 15.78
N GLU A 73 -9.13 -2.90 15.32
CA GLU A 73 -8.07 -3.47 16.17
C GLU A 73 -6.94 -2.48 16.47
N ASN A 74 -7.06 -1.21 16.02
CA ASN A 74 -6.02 -0.23 16.27
C ASN A 74 -6.04 0.22 17.74
N PRO A 75 -4.91 0.04 18.48
CA PRO A 75 -4.84 0.38 19.91
C PRO A 75 -5.11 1.85 20.24
N VAL A 76 -5.06 2.75 19.26
CA VAL A 76 -5.38 4.17 19.49
C VAL A 76 -6.78 4.36 20.05
N TYR A 77 -7.73 3.49 19.71
CA TYR A 77 -9.12 3.59 20.17
C TYR A 77 -9.32 3.24 21.65
N ASP A 78 -8.35 2.57 22.27
CA ASP A 78 -8.33 2.37 23.73
C ASP A 78 -8.04 3.68 24.47
N ILE A 79 -7.36 4.63 23.80
CA ILE A 79 -6.97 5.93 24.34
C ILE A 79 -7.94 7.03 23.88
N ASP A 80 -8.26 7.05 22.60
CA ASP A 80 -9.20 8.00 21.99
C ASP A 80 -10.18 7.26 21.06
N PRO A 81 -11.34 6.84 21.56
CA PRO A 81 -12.35 6.16 20.75
C PRO A 81 -12.88 6.99 19.57
N GLY A 82 -12.72 8.31 19.64
CA GLY A 82 -13.13 9.25 18.58
C GLY A 82 -12.05 9.54 17.55
N PHE A 83 -10.86 8.95 17.69
CA PHE A 83 -9.74 9.21 16.77
C PHE A 83 -10.09 8.88 15.32
N VAL A 84 -9.70 9.78 14.41
CA VAL A 84 -9.74 9.60 12.96
C VAL A 84 -8.44 10.15 12.39
N ASP A 85 -7.73 9.32 11.62
CA ASP A 85 -6.52 9.77 10.93
C ASP A 85 -6.88 10.59 9.69
N LEU A 86 -6.78 11.91 9.81
CA LEU A 86 -7.04 12.84 8.71
C LEU A 86 -5.85 13.02 7.76
N GLY A 87 -4.77 12.26 7.94
CA GLY A 87 -3.60 12.26 7.07
C GLY A 87 -2.97 13.64 6.92
N LEU A 88 -2.54 13.96 5.69
CA LEU A 88 -1.91 15.26 5.38
C LEU A 88 -2.81 16.43 5.75
N GLY A 89 -4.12 16.35 5.49
CA GLY A 89 -5.05 17.42 5.85
C GLY A 89 -5.09 17.67 7.36
N GLY A 90 -5.00 16.64 8.18
CA GLY A 90 -4.91 16.76 9.64
C GLY A 90 -3.65 17.51 10.06
N PHE A 91 -2.50 17.18 9.49
CA PHE A 91 -1.24 17.91 9.74
C PHE A 91 -1.33 19.38 9.30
N LEU A 92 -1.84 19.66 8.09
CA LEU A 92 -1.96 21.02 7.57
C LEU A 92 -2.90 21.89 8.44
N ALA A 93 -3.95 21.30 9.01
CA ALA A 93 -4.87 21.98 9.91
C ALA A 93 -4.22 22.45 11.23
N THR A 94 -3.08 21.88 11.62
CA THR A 94 -2.32 22.36 12.78
C THR A 94 -1.57 23.67 12.53
N ARG A 95 -1.48 24.10 11.26
CA ARG A 95 -0.76 25.29 10.80
C ARG A 95 -1.64 26.14 9.86
N PRO A 96 -2.79 26.63 10.34
CA PRO A 96 -3.80 27.27 9.49
C PRO A 96 -3.31 28.55 8.82
N ASP A 97 -2.44 29.31 9.46
CA ASP A 97 -1.90 30.55 8.90
C ASP A 97 -0.98 30.31 7.69
N GLU A 98 -0.36 29.14 7.62
CA GLU A 98 0.62 28.79 6.58
C GLU A 98 -0.02 27.93 5.49
N TYR A 99 -0.85 26.94 5.89
CA TYR A 99 -1.35 25.90 5.00
C TYR A 99 -2.87 25.75 4.98
N GLY A 100 -3.62 26.64 5.65
CA GLY A 100 -5.07 26.52 5.80
C GLY A 100 -5.84 26.33 4.50
N GLN A 101 -5.39 26.96 3.42
CA GLN A 101 -5.98 26.87 2.08
C GLN A 101 -5.90 25.45 1.47
N PHE A 102 -4.94 24.62 1.90
CA PHE A 102 -4.72 23.27 1.38
C PHE A 102 -5.38 22.17 2.22
N VAL A 103 -5.95 22.50 3.38
CA VAL A 103 -6.48 21.52 4.32
C VAL A 103 -7.59 20.68 3.68
N ALA A 104 -8.60 21.34 3.12
CA ALA A 104 -9.81 20.67 2.67
C ALA A 104 -9.56 19.62 1.57
N GLU A 105 -8.66 19.91 0.63
CA GLU A 105 -8.31 19.02 -0.48
C GLU A 105 -7.37 17.88 -0.08
N ASN A 106 -6.78 17.92 1.13
CA ASN A 106 -5.83 16.93 1.62
C ASN A 106 -6.33 16.11 2.81
N ILE A 107 -7.57 16.32 3.27
CA ILE A 107 -8.20 15.50 4.30
C ILE A 107 -8.26 14.04 3.86
N GLY A 108 -7.73 13.13 4.69
CA GLY A 108 -7.71 11.69 4.47
C GLY A 108 -6.59 11.19 3.56
N LYS A 109 -5.79 12.08 2.96
CA LYS A 109 -4.68 11.68 2.09
C LYS A 109 -3.48 11.22 2.90
N GLN A 110 -2.98 10.03 2.59
CA GLN A 110 -1.78 9.43 3.18
C GLN A 110 -0.66 9.40 2.15
N LYS A 111 0.60 9.52 2.62
CA LYS A 111 1.75 9.46 1.72
C LYS A 111 1.87 8.09 1.07
N VAL A 112 2.14 8.06 -0.24
CA VAL A 112 2.49 6.83 -0.95
C VAL A 112 3.80 6.28 -0.37
N PRO A 113 3.78 5.11 0.29
CA PRO A 113 4.98 4.54 0.92
C PRO A 113 5.87 3.86 -0.11
N THR A 114 7.14 3.63 0.24
CA THR A 114 7.98 2.68 -0.48
C THR A 114 7.37 1.28 -0.44
N LEU A 115 7.50 0.51 -1.52
CA LEU A 115 7.20 -0.92 -1.48
C LEU A 115 8.43 -1.78 -1.22
N ARG A 116 9.63 -1.18 -1.07
CA ARG A 116 10.79 -1.95 -0.63
C ARG A 116 10.51 -2.59 0.71
N ASN A 117 10.92 -3.84 0.85
CA ASN A 117 10.72 -4.61 2.08
C ASN A 117 9.24 -4.82 2.46
N VAL A 118 8.30 -4.61 1.54
CA VAL A 118 6.87 -4.71 1.82
C VAL A 118 6.46 -6.08 2.36
N ASP A 119 7.18 -7.16 1.98
CA ASP A 119 6.95 -8.50 2.54
C ASP A 119 8.04 -8.95 3.52
N LEU A 120 9.03 -8.13 3.84
CA LEU A 120 10.10 -8.54 4.76
C LEU A 120 9.53 -8.88 6.14
N ARG A 121 9.94 -10.06 6.66
CA ARG A 121 9.52 -10.56 7.98
C ARG A 121 10.74 -10.75 8.86
N PRO A 122 10.98 -9.89 9.85
CA PRO A 122 12.19 -9.94 10.67
C PRO A 122 12.29 -11.14 11.61
N GLY A 123 11.27 -12.01 11.67
CA GLY A 123 11.34 -13.23 12.48
C GLY A 123 9.99 -13.92 12.69
N ASN A 124 10.03 -15.04 13.40
CA ASN A 124 8.84 -15.81 13.76
C ASN A 124 7.92 -15.00 14.70
N GLY A 125 6.63 -15.06 14.45
CA GLY A 125 5.61 -14.34 15.26
C GLY A 125 5.47 -12.86 14.92
N PHE A 126 6.18 -12.35 13.92
CA PHE A 126 5.96 -10.99 13.43
C PHE A 126 4.58 -10.87 12.78
N THR A 127 3.75 -9.97 13.31
CA THR A 127 2.43 -9.68 12.75
C THR A 127 2.55 -8.54 11.76
N LYS A 128 2.23 -8.79 10.51
CA LYS A 128 2.18 -7.75 9.50
C LYS A 128 0.92 -6.90 9.64
N ALA A 129 1.10 -5.63 9.33
CA ALA A 129 0.03 -4.67 9.23
C ALA A 129 0.34 -3.74 8.05
N TYR A 130 -0.62 -3.57 7.17
CA TYR A 130 -0.51 -2.76 5.96
C TYR A 130 -1.47 -1.58 6.01
N MET A 131 -1.20 -0.57 5.19
CA MET A 131 -1.81 0.74 5.18
C MET A 131 -1.49 1.55 6.43
N HIS A 132 -1.84 2.84 6.44
CA HIS A 132 -1.51 3.79 7.50
C HIS A 132 -2.07 3.39 8.88
N ASN A 133 -3.23 2.74 8.90
CA ASN A 133 -3.92 2.34 10.13
C ASN A 133 -3.79 0.84 10.46
N GLY A 134 -3.08 0.07 9.63
CA GLY A 134 -2.87 -1.37 9.85
C GLY A 134 -4.13 -2.23 9.66
N TYR A 135 -5.11 -1.79 8.89
CA TYR A 135 -6.35 -2.55 8.63
C TYR A 135 -6.07 -3.90 8.01
N PHE A 136 -5.21 -3.96 6.98
CA PHE A 136 -4.86 -5.20 6.31
C PHE A 136 -3.73 -5.94 7.02
N LYS A 137 -3.83 -7.28 7.07
CA LYS A 137 -2.84 -8.17 7.68
C LYS A 137 -2.08 -9.00 6.63
N THR A 138 -2.55 -8.97 5.37
CA THR A 138 -1.98 -9.74 4.27
C THR A 138 -1.79 -8.86 3.02
N LEU A 139 -0.77 -9.16 2.21
CA LEU A 139 -0.62 -8.53 0.89
C LEU A 139 -1.75 -8.93 -0.06
N GLU A 140 -2.21 -10.16 0.07
CA GLU A 140 -3.33 -10.70 -0.68
C GLU A 140 -4.61 -9.88 -0.42
N GLY A 141 -4.86 -9.50 0.83
CA GLY A 141 -5.98 -8.62 1.21
C GLY A 141 -5.84 -7.22 0.64
N VAL A 142 -4.63 -6.65 0.68
CA VAL A 142 -4.33 -5.35 0.06
C VAL A 142 -4.64 -5.38 -1.45
N VAL A 143 -4.11 -6.35 -2.19
CA VAL A 143 -4.31 -6.47 -3.64
C VAL A 143 -5.80 -6.69 -3.97
N ASN A 144 -6.48 -7.55 -3.22
CA ASN A 144 -7.91 -7.78 -3.41
C ASN A 144 -8.75 -6.52 -3.13
N PHE A 145 -8.36 -5.71 -2.14
CA PHE A 145 -8.99 -4.41 -1.88
C PHE A 145 -8.82 -3.47 -3.08
N TYR A 146 -7.60 -3.30 -3.60
CA TYR A 146 -7.34 -2.48 -4.79
C TYR A 146 -8.17 -2.94 -6.00
N ASN A 147 -8.30 -4.27 -6.20
CA ASN A 147 -9.07 -4.82 -7.30
C ASN A 147 -10.59 -4.66 -7.13
N THR A 148 -11.10 -4.69 -5.90
CA THR A 148 -12.54 -4.90 -5.66
C THR A 148 -13.21 -3.84 -4.78
N ARG A 149 -12.49 -2.81 -4.30
CA ARG A 149 -13.04 -1.78 -3.41
C ARG A 149 -14.34 -1.17 -3.95
N ASP A 150 -14.37 -0.84 -5.23
CA ASP A 150 -15.51 -0.16 -5.86
C ASP A 150 -16.49 -1.15 -6.52
N VAL A 151 -16.29 -2.46 -6.35
CA VAL A 151 -17.13 -3.52 -6.93
C VAL A 151 -17.93 -4.28 -5.88
N LYS A 152 -17.27 -4.59 -4.75
CA LYS A 152 -17.94 -5.28 -3.64
C LYS A 152 -18.92 -4.33 -2.93
N PRO A 153 -20.04 -4.86 -2.38
CA PRO A 153 -20.95 -4.05 -1.58
C PRO A 153 -20.28 -3.55 -0.30
N ALA A 154 -20.82 -2.48 0.28
CA ALA A 154 -20.43 -2.05 1.62
C ALA A 154 -20.83 -3.10 2.66
N CYS A 155 -19.93 -3.36 3.63
CA CYS A 155 -20.26 -4.19 4.77
C CYS A 155 -21.34 -3.50 5.65
N PRO A 156 -22.28 -4.25 6.22
CA PRO A 156 -23.29 -3.66 7.11
C PRO A 156 -22.71 -3.01 8.37
N ASP A 157 -21.63 -3.59 8.89
CA ASP A 157 -20.90 -3.04 10.05
C ASP A 157 -19.62 -2.32 9.56
N PRO A 158 -19.48 -1.01 9.82
CA PRO A 158 -18.28 -0.27 9.46
C PRO A 158 -17.01 -0.69 10.22
N LEU A 159 -17.15 -1.47 11.29
CA LEU A 159 -16.04 -2.01 12.08
C LEU A 159 -15.73 -3.48 11.72
N THR A 160 -16.20 -3.97 10.57
CA THR A 160 -15.85 -5.31 10.07
C THR A 160 -14.34 -5.43 9.87
N THR A 161 -13.70 -6.46 10.43
CA THR A 161 -12.28 -6.73 10.23
C THR A 161 -11.96 -7.15 8.79
N GLU A 162 -10.67 -7.11 8.37
CA GLU A 162 -10.27 -7.62 7.04
C GLU A 162 -10.74 -9.06 6.80
N ALA A 163 -10.51 -9.94 7.78
CA ALA A 163 -10.86 -11.35 7.64
C ALA A 163 -12.38 -11.56 7.46
N ASP A 164 -13.18 -10.84 8.24
CA ASP A 164 -14.64 -10.91 8.14
C ASP A 164 -15.15 -10.27 6.86
N ALA A 165 -14.54 -9.17 6.40
CA ALA A 165 -14.89 -8.51 5.14
C ALA A 165 -14.64 -9.43 3.94
N LEU A 166 -13.49 -10.11 3.91
CA LEU A 166 -13.15 -11.09 2.89
C LEU A 166 -14.15 -12.28 2.90
N ALA A 167 -14.47 -12.79 4.09
CA ALA A 167 -15.41 -13.92 4.25
C ALA A 167 -16.85 -13.53 3.83
N GLN A 168 -17.28 -12.31 4.09
CA GLN A 168 -18.59 -11.78 3.72
C GLN A 168 -18.65 -11.27 2.27
N GLY A 169 -17.51 -11.10 1.60
CA GLY A 169 -17.44 -10.56 0.25
C GLY A 169 -17.83 -9.08 0.14
N CYS A 170 -17.52 -8.28 1.15
CA CYS A 170 -17.81 -6.84 1.23
C CYS A 170 -16.57 -6.04 1.66
N TRP A 171 -16.62 -4.71 1.58
CA TRP A 171 -15.65 -3.83 2.23
C TRP A 171 -16.36 -2.81 3.11
N PRO A 172 -15.86 -2.53 4.32
CA PRO A 172 -16.41 -1.45 5.14
C PRO A 172 -16.25 -0.08 4.45
N ALA A 173 -17.08 0.86 4.84
CA ALA A 173 -16.92 2.23 4.38
C ALA A 173 -15.53 2.81 4.73
N PRO A 174 -14.98 3.72 3.91
CA PRO A 174 -13.75 4.43 4.21
C PRO A 174 -13.80 5.10 5.59
N GLU A 175 -12.69 5.06 6.36
CA GLU A 175 -12.58 5.82 7.60
C GLU A 175 -12.76 7.32 7.34
N VAL A 176 -12.15 7.82 6.27
CA VAL A 176 -12.33 9.20 5.79
C VAL A 176 -12.88 9.15 4.37
N ALA A 177 -14.16 9.47 4.20
CA ALA A 177 -14.82 9.44 2.91
C ALA A 177 -14.49 10.65 2.02
N GLN A 178 -13.98 11.74 2.61
CA GLN A 178 -13.61 12.94 1.86
C GLN A 178 -12.35 12.68 1.03
N ASN A 179 -12.33 13.16 -0.21
CA ASN A 179 -11.21 13.06 -1.15
C ASN A 179 -10.77 11.62 -1.50
N VAL A 180 -11.64 10.62 -1.33
CA VAL A 180 -11.32 9.25 -1.77
C VAL A 180 -11.05 9.25 -3.26
N ASN A 181 -9.90 8.70 -3.66
CA ASN A 181 -9.53 8.54 -5.05
C ASN A 181 -10.44 7.51 -5.72
N THR A 182 -11.24 7.96 -6.68
CA THR A 182 -12.12 7.13 -7.50
C THR A 182 -11.60 6.92 -8.92
N ASP A 183 -10.50 7.58 -9.29
CA ASP A 183 -9.97 7.54 -10.65
C ASP A 183 -8.86 6.50 -10.82
N GLY A 184 -7.99 6.34 -9.82
CA GLY A 184 -6.86 5.40 -9.84
C GLY A 184 -7.17 3.99 -9.35
N LEU A 185 -8.19 3.84 -8.50
CA LEU A 185 -8.62 2.56 -7.93
C LEU A 185 -10.08 2.33 -8.30
N ARG A 186 -10.30 1.79 -9.48
CA ARG A 186 -11.61 1.27 -9.92
C ARG A 186 -11.54 -0.25 -9.91
N ASN A 187 -12.56 -0.87 -10.42
CA ASN A 187 -12.50 -2.28 -10.78
C ASN A 187 -11.32 -2.53 -11.75
N LEU A 188 -10.20 -3.03 -11.23
CA LEU A 188 -9.01 -3.36 -12.03
C LEU A 188 -9.25 -4.60 -12.90
N CYS A 189 -10.33 -5.34 -12.66
CA CYS A 189 -10.66 -6.57 -13.35
C CYS A 189 -9.54 -7.64 -13.29
N LEU A 190 -8.72 -7.64 -12.24
CA LEU A 190 -7.70 -8.66 -12.05
C LEU A 190 -8.37 -10.02 -11.80
N THR A 191 -7.87 -11.03 -12.46
CA THR A 191 -8.21 -12.42 -12.16
C THR A 191 -7.50 -12.86 -10.87
N PRO A 192 -7.95 -13.93 -10.19
CA PRO A 192 -7.24 -14.47 -9.03
C PRO A 192 -5.77 -14.84 -9.32
N MET A 193 -5.45 -15.25 -10.56
CA MET A 193 -4.06 -15.54 -10.97
C MET A 193 -3.23 -14.25 -11.06
N GLU A 194 -3.79 -13.16 -11.61
CA GLU A 194 -3.12 -11.86 -11.68
C GLU A 194 -2.93 -11.25 -10.28
N GLU A 195 -3.89 -11.41 -9.36
CA GLU A 195 -3.72 -11.00 -7.96
C GLU A 195 -2.57 -11.77 -7.30
N ALA A 196 -2.51 -13.09 -7.48
CA ALA A 196 -1.44 -13.94 -6.93
C ALA A 196 -0.07 -13.58 -7.53
N ALA A 197 0.01 -13.39 -8.83
CA ALA A 197 1.22 -12.98 -9.54
C ALA A 197 1.72 -11.62 -9.04
N LEU A 198 0.82 -10.65 -8.86
CA LEU A 198 1.16 -9.34 -8.31
C LEU A 198 1.76 -9.44 -6.90
N VAL A 199 1.19 -10.28 -6.04
CA VAL A 199 1.74 -10.57 -4.71
C VAL A 199 3.12 -11.24 -4.82
N ALA A 200 3.29 -12.21 -5.74
CA ALA A 200 4.57 -12.88 -5.98
C ALA A 200 5.65 -11.86 -6.39
N PHE A 201 5.33 -10.95 -7.30
CA PHE A 201 6.24 -9.86 -7.67
C PHE A 201 6.60 -8.98 -6.47
N MET A 202 5.64 -8.50 -5.69
CA MET A 202 5.92 -7.64 -4.53
C MET A 202 6.83 -8.34 -3.49
N LYS A 203 6.76 -9.66 -3.35
CA LYS A 203 7.66 -10.42 -2.49
C LYS A 203 9.13 -10.38 -2.96
N THR A 204 9.37 -10.15 -4.24
CA THR A 204 10.73 -9.98 -4.78
C THR A 204 11.41 -8.67 -4.36
N LEU A 205 10.68 -7.73 -3.75
CA LEU A 205 11.17 -6.41 -3.33
C LEU A 205 11.80 -6.42 -1.93
N SER A 206 11.89 -7.59 -1.28
CA SER A 206 12.48 -7.73 0.06
C SER A 206 13.99 -7.94 -0.03
N ASP A 207 14.74 -7.16 0.76
CA ASP A 207 16.19 -7.28 0.91
C ASP A 207 16.61 -8.63 1.50
N GLY A 208 17.91 -8.97 1.32
CA GLY A 208 18.50 -10.19 1.83
C GLY A 208 18.48 -11.36 0.85
N TYR A 209 18.22 -11.13 -0.43
CA TYR A 209 18.31 -12.15 -1.48
C TYR A 209 19.78 -12.46 -1.82
N PHE A 210 20.66 -11.48 -1.74
CA PHE A 210 22.12 -11.64 -1.91
C PHE A 210 22.84 -10.73 -0.92
N GLU A 211 24.09 -11.07 -0.61
CA GLU A 211 24.98 -10.20 0.16
C GLU A 211 25.60 -9.14 -0.78
N PRO A 212 25.67 -7.86 -0.37
CA PRO A 212 26.18 -6.78 -1.19
C PRO A 212 27.68 -6.87 -1.44
#